data_bc61d0e09c270d1d427fcdd17f9c9265
#
_entry.id   bc61d0e09c270d1d427fcdd17f9c9265
#
_cell.length_a   1.000
_cell.length_b   1.000
_cell.length_c   1.000
_cell.angle_alpha   90.00
_cell.angle_beta   90.00
_cell.angle_gamma   90.00
#
_symmetry.space_group_name_H-M   'P 1'
#
loop_
_entity.id
_entity.type
_entity.pdbx_description
1 polymer ?
#
loop_
_entity_poly.entity_id
_entity_poly.type
_entity_poly.pdbx_seq_one_letter_code
_entity_poly.pdbx_strand_id
1 'polypeptide(L)'
;MTQQTQQYGVVPAEQIKGMDIMNPEGEDLGKIDEFFIDLEYGRLSYAAVSLGGGFPGMKGKLHAVPWQAFSWTPQGKRLVLNVDKQALKDSPGFDKDDYPDLGDRRWLGSVFNYFRQTPYWGIGEEGSEDAARL
;
A
#
# COMPACT_ATOMS: atom_id res chain seq x y z
N MET A 1 26.10 -9.73 -16.09
CA MET A 1 26.31 -9.05 -15.61
C MET A 1 25.63 -8.51 -14.49
N THR A 2 25.56 -7.68 -14.15
CA THR A 2 25.23 -7.07 -12.93
C THR A 2 23.81 -6.80 -12.71
N GLN A 3 22.99 -7.14 -13.64
CA GLN A 3 21.63 -6.80 -13.49
C GLN A 3 20.94 -7.49 -12.40
N GLN A 4 21.40 -8.65 -12.04
CA GLN A 4 20.71 -9.38 -11.04
C GLN A 4 20.72 -8.67 -9.73
N THR A 5 21.60 -7.78 -9.51
CA THR A 5 21.64 -7.08 -8.26
C THR A 5 20.57 -6.01 -8.17
N GLN A 6 19.96 -5.70 -9.31
CA GLN A 6 18.98 -4.66 -9.28
C GLN A 6 17.73 -5.02 -8.55
N GLN A 7 17.45 -6.28 -8.38
CA GLN A 7 16.21 -6.63 -7.72
C GLN A 7 16.19 -6.20 -6.28
N TYR A 8 17.33 -5.95 -5.67
CA TYR A 8 17.36 -5.51 -4.29
C TYR A 8 17.89 -4.10 -4.17
N GLY A 9 17.87 -3.38 -5.25
CA GLY A 9 18.43 -2.05 -5.23
C GLY A 9 17.50 -1.02 -4.66
N VAL A 10 17.98 0.18 -4.66
CA VAL A 10 17.22 1.34 -4.25
C VAL A 10 16.69 2.01 -5.50
N VAL A 11 15.43 2.34 -5.51
CA VAL A 11 14.81 2.95 -6.67
C VAL A 11 14.12 4.23 -6.28
N PRO A 12 14.00 5.18 -7.20
CA PRO A 12 13.23 6.39 -6.90
C PRO A 12 11.75 6.05 -6.78
N ALA A 13 11.06 6.72 -5.88
CA ALA A 13 9.63 6.50 -5.72
C ALA A 13 8.88 6.71 -7.03
N GLU A 14 9.34 7.63 -7.82
CA GLU A 14 8.71 7.94 -9.09
C GLU A 14 8.65 6.72 -10.00
N GLN A 15 9.62 5.83 -9.87
CA GLN A 15 9.64 4.63 -10.69
C GLN A 15 8.51 3.68 -10.33
N ILE A 16 8.06 3.72 -9.09
CA ILE A 16 7.01 2.83 -8.61
C ILE A 16 5.63 3.42 -8.87
N LYS A 17 5.50 4.73 -8.85
CA LYS A 17 4.21 5.36 -9.08
C LYS A 17 3.72 5.03 -10.47
N GLY A 18 2.47 4.69 -10.58
CA GLY A 18 1.89 4.31 -11.85
C GLY A 18 2.18 2.88 -12.28
N MET A 19 2.92 2.16 -11.44
CA MET A 19 3.25 0.77 -11.78
C MET A 19 2.03 -0.12 -11.58
N ASP A 20 1.89 -1.09 -12.44
CA ASP A 20 0.79 -2.05 -12.36
C ASP A 20 0.92 -2.94 -11.14
N ILE A 21 -0.19 -3.22 -10.52
CA ILE A 21 -0.26 -4.13 -9.39
C ILE A 21 -1.05 -5.35 -9.84
N MET A 22 -0.52 -6.52 -9.58
CA MET A 22 -1.19 -7.76 -9.94
C MET A 22 -1.30 -8.64 -8.72
N ASN A 23 -2.27 -9.55 -8.73
CA ASN A 23 -2.30 -10.55 -7.68
C ASN A 23 -1.56 -11.80 -8.18
N PRO A 24 -1.37 -12.79 -7.30
CA PRO A 24 -0.64 -13.99 -7.72
C PRO A 24 -1.30 -14.75 -8.85
N GLU A 25 -2.59 -14.57 -9.05
CA GLU A 25 -3.30 -15.22 -10.16
C GLU A 25 -3.13 -14.47 -11.46
N GLY A 26 -2.44 -13.34 -11.46
CA GLY A 26 -2.21 -12.58 -12.66
C GLY A 26 -3.27 -11.56 -12.99
N GLU A 27 -4.22 -11.34 -12.09
CA GLU A 27 -5.22 -10.33 -12.31
C GLU A 27 -4.64 -8.94 -12.10
N ASP A 28 -5.02 -8.02 -12.96
CA ASP A 28 -4.60 -6.63 -12.84
C ASP A 28 -5.47 -5.96 -11.79
N LEU A 29 -4.85 -5.53 -10.71
CA LEU A 29 -5.57 -4.91 -9.62
C LEU A 29 -5.62 -3.39 -9.72
N GLY A 30 -4.74 -2.80 -10.49
CA GLY A 30 -4.71 -1.35 -10.59
C GLY A 30 -3.31 -0.81 -10.54
N LYS A 31 -3.17 0.41 -10.05
CA LYS A 31 -1.87 1.09 -10.06
C LYS A 31 -1.66 1.86 -8.76
N ILE A 32 -0.40 2.05 -8.43
CA ILE A 32 -0.02 2.92 -7.32
C ILE A 32 -0.27 4.37 -7.76
N ASP A 33 -1.05 5.09 -7.00
CA ASP A 33 -1.34 6.48 -7.29
C ASP A 33 -0.50 7.41 -6.43
N GLU A 34 -0.27 7.05 -5.18
CA GLU A 34 0.46 7.91 -4.28
C GLU A 34 1.06 7.09 -3.16
N PHE A 35 2.14 7.58 -2.56
CA PHE A 35 2.73 6.97 -1.37
C PHE A 35 2.54 7.89 -0.19
N PHE A 36 2.42 7.30 0.99
CA PHE A 36 2.30 8.07 2.21
C PHE A 36 3.45 7.70 3.14
N ILE A 37 4.18 8.70 3.54
CA ILE A 37 5.39 8.53 4.32
C ILE A 37 5.09 8.85 5.76
N ASP A 38 5.51 7.97 6.65
CA ASP A 38 5.36 8.19 8.07
C ASP A 38 6.62 8.93 8.53
N LEU A 39 6.44 10.20 8.86
CA LEU A 39 7.60 11.01 9.23
C LEU A 39 8.15 10.62 10.58
N GLU A 40 7.32 10.10 11.44
CA GLU A 40 7.77 9.71 12.76
C GLU A 40 8.67 8.48 12.68
N TYR A 41 8.34 7.53 11.85
CA TYR A 41 9.10 6.31 11.71
C TYR A 41 10.06 6.32 10.53
N GLY A 42 9.99 7.35 9.69
CA GLY A 42 10.91 7.51 8.59
C GLY A 42 10.80 6.43 7.54
N ARG A 43 9.59 6.05 7.18
CA ARG A 43 9.41 4.97 6.22
C ARG A 43 8.10 5.15 5.48
N LEU A 44 7.94 4.39 4.40
CA LEU A 44 6.66 4.35 3.72
C LEU A 44 5.65 3.64 4.60
N SER A 45 4.50 4.25 4.75
CA SER A 45 3.43 3.70 5.56
C SER A 45 2.50 2.86 4.70
N TYR A 46 1.89 3.48 3.72
CA TYR A 46 0.96 2.80 2.84
C TYR A 46 0.95 3.50 1.49
N ALA A 47 0.32 2.87 0.54
CA ALA A 47 0.17 3.43 -0.78
C ALA A 47 -1.31 3.58 -1.07
N ALA A 48 -1.63 4.54 -1.91
CA ALA A 48 -2.98 4.69 -2.41
C ALA A 48 -3.03 4.03 -3.78
N VAL A 49 -3.99 3.14 -3.95
CA VAL A 49 -4.13 2.35 -5.16
C VAL A 49 -5.41 2.75 -5.87
N SER A 50 -5.31 3.06 -7.15
CA SER A 50 -6.48 3.26 -7.98
C SER A 50 -6.78 1.96 -8.70
N LEU A 51 -8.04 1.54 -8.68
CA LEU A 51 -8.41 0.27 -9.26
C LEU A 51 -8.37 0.34 -10.77
N GLY A 52 -8.09 -0.79 -11.40
CA GLY A 52 -8.07 -0.86 -12.84
C GLY A 52 -9.44 -0.72 -13.44
N GLY A 53 -9.48 -0.63 -14.76
CA GLY A 53 -10.73 -0.51 -15.47
C GLY A 53 -11.63 -1.69 -15.19
N GLY A 54 -12.90 -1.53 -15.39
CA GLY A 54 -13.84 -2.58 -15.09
C GLY A 54 -14.52 -2.42 -13.75
N PHE A 55 -14.26 -1.32 -13.06
CA PHE A 55 -14.94 -1.03 -11.81
C PHE A 55 -15.71 0.27 -11.96
N PRO A 56 -16.90 0.21 -12.56
CA PRO A 56 -17.69 1.42 -12.74
C PRO A 56 -17.99 2.05 -11.39
N GLY A 57 -17.98 3.35 -11.35
CA GLY A 57 -18.30 4.05 -10.12
C GLY A 57 -17.13 4.19 -9.16
N MET A 58 -15.97 3.67 -9.53
CA MET A 58 -14.81 3.75 -8.65
C MET A 58 -13.85 4.86 -9.05
N LYS A 59 -14.22 5.66 -10.03
CA LYS A 59 -13.37 6.74 -10.47
C LYS A 59 -13.20 7.75 -9.34
N GLY A 60 -11.97 8.16 -9.10
CA GLY A 60 -11.69 9.10 -8.02
C GLY A 60 -11.55 8.46 -6.67
N LYS A 61 -11.73 7.17 -6.56
CA LYS A 61 -11.55 6.47 -5.30
C LYS A 61 -10.16 5.88 -5.24
N LEU A 62 -9.56 6.00 -4.06
CA LEU A 62 -8.26 5.40 -3.79
C LEU A 62 -8.40 4.45 -2.63
N HIS A 63 -7.66 3.37 -2.67
CA HIS A 63 -7.69 2.37 -1.60
C HIS A 63 -6.35 2.36 -0.90
N ALA A 64 -6.38 2.39 0.42
CA ALA A 64 -5.15 2.42 1.20
C ALA A 64 -4.65 0.99 1.39
N VAL A 65 -3.42 0.75 1.03
CA VAL A 65 -2.82 -0.59 1.15
C VAL A 65 -1.48 -0.45 1.85
N PRO A 66 -1.26 -1.17 2.95
CA PRO A 66 0.01 -1.06 3.65
C PRO A 66 1.17 -1.36 2.72
N TRP A 67 2.20 -0.54 2.78
CA TRP A 67 3.34 -0.78 1.89
C TRP A 67 3.91 -2.18 2.07
N GLN A 68 3.95 -2.65 3.30
CA GLN A 68 4.52 -3.95 3.61
C GLN A 68 3.70 -5.13 3.07
N ALA A 69 2.50 -4.88 2.57
CA ALA A 69 1.70 -5.95 1.98
C ALA A 69 2.11 -6.27 0.55
N PHE A 70 2.88 -5.41 -0.08
CA PHE A 70 3.29 -5.63 -1.45
C PHE A 70 4.53 -6.51 -1.51
N SER A 71 4.61 -7.31 -2.57
CA SER A 71 5.81 -8.02 -2.94
C SER A 71 6.25 -7.51 -4.29
N TRP A 72 7.46 -7.86 -4.65
CA TRP A 72 8.09 -7.32 -5.83
C TRP A 72 8.52 -8.48 -6.73
N THR A 73 8.20 -8.42 -8.00
CA THR A 73 8.67 -9.45 -8.92
C THR A 73 10.01 -9.03 -9.49
N PRO A 74 11.03 -9.84 -9.33
CA PRO A 74 12.37 -9.41 -9.77
C PRO A 74 12.45 -9.11 -11.26
N GLN A 75 11.88 -9.95 -12.10
CA GLN A 75 12.00 -9.73 -13.52
C GLN A 75 10.93 -8.84 -14.07
N GLY A 76 9.76 -8.89 -13.50
CA GLY A 76 8.61 -8.24 -14.07
C GLY A 76 8.50 -6.77 -13.79
N LYS A 77 9.24 -6.31 -12.82
CA LYS A 77 9.14 -4.92 -12.41
C LYS A 77 7.72 -4.55 -12.09
N ARG A 78 7.06 -5.44 -11.38
CA ARG A 78 5.68 -5.23 -10.97
C ARG A 78 5.55 -5.46 -9.51
N LEU A 79 4.52 -4.86 -8.95
CA LEU A 79 4.15 -5.12 -7.58
C LEU A 79 3.11 -6.21 -7.55
N VAL A 80 3.18 -7.05 -6.55
CA VAL A 80 2.22 -8.13 -6.36
C VAL A 80 1.55 -7.91 -5.02
N LEU A 81 0.23 -7.98 -5.02
CA LEU A 81 -0.56 -7.87 -3.81
C LEU A 81 -1.46 -9.09 -3.74
N ASN A 82 -1.35 -9.83 -2.66
CA ASN A 82 -2.05 -11.09 -2.54
C ASN A 82 -3.47 -10.91 -2.04
N VAL A 83 -4.31 -10.35 -2.89
CA VAL A 83 -5.75 -10.21 -2.61
C VAL A 83 -6.48 -10.39 -3.93
N ASP A 84 -7.74 -10.76 -3.89
CA ASP A 84 -8.49 -10.77 -5.12
C ASP A 84 -9.10 -9.40 -5.38
N LYS A 85 -9.62 -9.22 -6.58
CA LYS A 85 -10.13 -7.91 -6.99
C LYS A 85 -11.26 -7.44 -6.09
N GLN A 86 -12.14 -8.33 -5.71
CA GLN A 86 -13.28 -7.94 -4.90
C GLN A 86 -12.83 -7.49 -3.51
N ALA A 87 -11.85 -8.20 -2.96
CA ALA A 87 -11.34 -7.81 -1.65
C ALA A 87 -10.70 -6.44 -1.69
N LEU A 88 -10.01 -6.13 -2.78
CA LEU A 88 -9.42 -4.80 -2.90
C LEU A 88 -10.52 -3.75 -3.06
N LYS A 89 -11.53 -4.03 -3.85
CA LYS A 89 -12.62 -3.10 -4.06
C LYS A 89 -13.33 -2.78 -2.74
N ASP A 90 -13.45 -3.79 -1.87
CA ASP A 90 -14.15 -3.61 -0.60
C ASP A 90 -13.25 -3.10 0.50
N SER A 91 -11.99 -2.88 0.22
CA SER A 91 -11.03 -2.46 1.25
C SER A 91 -11.22 -0.99 1.61
N PRO A 92 -10.65 -0.55 2.73
CA PRO A 92 -10.75 0.84 3.13
C PRO A 92 -10.21 1.77 2.07
N GLY A 93 -10.94 2.83 1.81
CA GLY A 93 -10.56 3.77 0.79
C GLY A 93 -11.04 5.17 1.11
N PHE A 94 -10.76 6.07 0.20
CA PHE A 94 -11.14 7.47 0.38
C PHE A 94 -11.17 8.13 -1.00
N ASP A 95 -11.78 9.29 -1.05
CA ASP A 95 -11.80 10.05 -2.29
C ASP A 95 -10.47 10.74 -2.48
N LYS A 96 -9.99 10.80 -3.69
CA LYS A 96 -8.70 11.41 -3.96
C LYS A 96 -8.72 12.90 -3.67
N ASP A 97 -9.88 13.51 -3.60
CA ASP A 97 -10.00 14.92 -3.30
C ASP A 97 -10.42 15.19 -1.86
N ASP A 98 -10.50 14.15 -1.05
CA ASP A 98 -10.99 14.32 0.32
C ASP A 98 -10.28 13.30 1.21
N TYR A 99 -9.05 13.58 1.52
CA TYR A 99 -8.24 12.68 2.32
C TYR A 99 -8.74 12.64 3.76
N PRO A 100 -8.70 11.46 4.37
CA PRO A 100 -9.01 11.37 5.80
C PRO A 100 -7.83 11.90 6.60
N ASP A 101 -7.90 11.84 7.91
CA ASP A 101 -6.77 12.18 8.75
C ASP A 101 -5.73 11.07 8.55
N LEU A 102 -4.72 11.35 7.75
CA LEU A 102 -3.76 10.34 7.35
C LEU A 102 -2.93 9.80 8.49
N GLY A 103 -2.81 10.55 9.57
CA GLY A 103 -2.05 10.12 10.71
C GLY A 103 -2.85 9.45 11.79
N ASP A 104 -4.13 9.25 11.59
CA ASP A 104 -4.98 8.64 12.59
C ASP A 104 -4.65 7.16 12.70
N ARG A 105 -4.00 6.78 13.78
CA ARG A 105 -3.55 5.40 13.98
C ARG A 105 -4.70 4.41 14.08
N ARG A 106 -5.87 4.85 14.51
CA ARG A 106 -7.00 3.96 14.55
C ARG A 106 -7.47 3.60 13.17
N TRP A 107 -7.59 4.60 12.32
CA TRP A 107 -7.98 4.33 10.94
C TRP A 107 -6.91 3.51 10.25
N LEU A 108 -5.66 3.89 10.42
CA LEU A 108 -4.57 3.20 9.78
C LEU A 108 -4.45 1.77 10.29
N GLY A 109 -4.72 1.55 11.56
CA GLY A 109 -4.73 0.20 12.11
C GLY A 109 -5.77 -0.67 11.44
N SER A 110 -6.93 -0.10 11.14
CA SER A 110 -7.96 -0.88 10.46
C SER A 110 -7.54 -1.22 9.03
N VAL A 111 -6.79 -0.34 8.39
CA VAL A 111 -6.25 -0.61 7.06
C VAL A 111 -5.28 -1.80 7.13
N PHE A 112 -4.35 -1.75 8.08
CA PHE A 112 -3.37 -2.82 8.20
C PHE A 112 -4.07 -4.14 8.54
N ASN A 113 -5.04 -4.09 9.43
CA ASN A 113 -5.80 -5.29 9.78
C ASN A 113 -6.51 -5.90 8.60
N TYR A 114 -7.10 -5.06 7.78
CA TYR A 114 -7.83 -5.56 6.63
C TYR A 114 -6.93 -6.42 5.74
N PHE A 115 -5.68 -6.01 5.59
CA PHE A 115 -4.73 -6.71 4.75
C PHE A 115 -3.90 -7.71 5.54
N ARG A 116 -4.28 -7.98 6.78
CA ARG A 116 -3.62 -8.96 7.64
C ARG A 116 -2.16 -8.64 7.87
N GLN A 117 -1.87 -7.38 8.04
CA GLN A 117 -0.52 -6.91 8.27
C GLN A 117 -0.39 -6.40 9.68
N THR A 118 0.70 -6.75 10.33
CA THR A 118 0.99 -6.22 11.66
C THR A 118 1.47 -4.80 11.48
N PRO A 119 0.85 -3.83 12.18
CA PRO A 119 1.32 -2.46 12.06
C PRO A 119 2.78 -2.34 12.45
N TYR A 120 3.52 -1.57 11.68
CA TYR A 120 4.96 -1.43 11.95
C TYR A 120 5.22 -0.63 13.22
N TRP A 121 4.25 0.11 13.70
CA TRP A 121 4.43 0.87 14.93
C TRP A 121 4.15 0.00 16.18
N GLY A 122 3.84 -1.27 15.99
CA GLY A 122 3.66 -2.20 17.10
C GLY A 122 2.20 -2.39 17.42
N ILE A 123 1.91 -3.60 17.88
CA ILE A 123 0.54 -3.97 18.11
C ILE A 123 -0.10 -3.16 19.21
N GLY A 124 0.61 -2.87 20.25
CA GLY A 124 0.01 -2.20 21.39
C GLY A 124 0.05 -0.70 21.31
N GLU A 125 0.56 -0.16 20.24
CA GLU A 125 0.85 1.24 20.24
C GLU A 125 -0.36 2.11 20.25
N GLU A 126 -1.40 1.69 19.59
CA GLU A 126 -2.57 2.52 19.57
C GLU A 126 -3.10 2.72 20.96
N GLY A 127 -2.76 1.82 21.88
CA GLY A 127 -3.15 2.01 23.23
C GLY A 127 -2.00 2.19 24.19
N SER A 128 -0.81 2.39 23.66
CA SER A 128 0.35 2.45 24.52
C SER A 128 1.35 3.44 23.99
N GLU A 129 1.62 4.43 24.77
CA GLU A 129 2.63 5.38 24.37
C GLU A 129 4.00 4.86 24.56
N ASP A 130 4.17 3.77 25.26
CA ASP A 130 5.49 3.24 25.50
C ASP A 130 6.19 2.88 24.20
N ALA A 131 5.47 2.23 23.31
CA ALA A 131 6.06 1.87 22.04
C ALA A 131 6.42 3.11 21.26
N ALA A 132 5.58 4.09 21.31
CA ALA A 132 5.82 5.29 20.53
C ALA A 132 7.03 6.05 21.02
N ARG A 133 7.35 5.91 22.26
CA ARG A 133 8.46 6.66 22.79
C ARG A 133 9.80 6.00 22.57
N LEU A 134 9.79 4.79 22.17
CA LEU A 134 11.04 4.11 21.92
C LEU A 134 11.63 4.49 20.62
#